data_bc0a2378edc70c7d8fc58e5cb3d6cbfe
#
_entry.id   bc0a2378edc70c7d8fc58e5cb3d6cbfe
#
_cell.length_a   1.000
_cell.length_b   1.000
_cell.length_c   1.000
_cell.angle_alpha   90.00
_cell.angle_beta   90.00
_cell.angle_gamma   90.00
#
_symmetry.space_group_name_H-M   'P 1'
#
loop_
_entity.id
_entity.type
_entity.pdbx_description
1 polymer ?
#
loop_
_entity_poly.entity_id
_entity_poly.type
_entity_poly.pdbx_seq_one_letter_code
_entity_poly.pdbx_strand_id
1 'polypeptide(L)'
;MRNRIISIAAAALFCLSAFAAVTEAHAMDTTLNAKQQSMVAISALSASGDLEKLKPALAQGLDAGVTVNEIKEILVQVYAYAGFPRSLNALTTFQAVMEERKAKGITDTEGKAASAMPTNRTSLEFGTENQTKLIGQPIGGGIYDFAPAIDQFLKAHLFGDIFQRDNLDWEHRELATIAMLAAIPGVEPQLKGHMGIGMHNGLTIDDLRSAAAVIGKTLGKQQEEAMNRLIDGMGK
;
A
#
# COMPACT_ATOMS: atom_id res chain seq x y z
N MET A 1 -90.19 -22.26 -5.45
CA MET A 1 -89.33 -23.50 -5.32
C MET A 1 -87.96 -23.15 -5.80
N ARG A 2 -87.14 -22.93 -4.88
CA ARG A 2 -85.95 -23.70 -4.42
C ARG A 2 -85.09 -24.22 -5.59
N ASN A 3 -83.88 -23.66 -5.77
CA ASN A 3 -82.66 -24.42 -5.53
C ASN A 3 -81.41 -23.52 -5.49
N ARG A 4 -80.69 -23.66 -4.43
CA ARG A 4 -79.36 -23.06 -4.19
C ARG A 4 -78.33 -23.86 -4.97
N ILE A 5 -77.42 -23.18 -5.66
CA ILE A 5 -76.15 -23.79 -6.07
C ILE A 5 -75.06 -22.93 -5.50
N ILE A 6 -74.28 -23.56 -4.63
CA ILE A 6 -73.11 -23.04 -3.95
C ILE A 6 -71.95 -23.19 -4.94
N SER A 7 -71.33 -22.09 -5.36
CA SER A 7 -70.05 -22.14 -6.08
C SER A 7 -68.92 -21.94 -5.11
N ILE A 8 -68.10 -22.96 -4.97
CA ILE A 8 -66.85 -22.96 -4.22
C ILE A 8 -65.79 -22.31 -5.12
N ALA A 9 -65.31 -21.12 -4.73
CA ALA A 9 -64.15 -20.50 -5.36
C ALA A 9 -62.89 -21.04 -4.67
N ALA A 10 -62.11 -21.83 -5.38
CA ALA A 10 -60.78 -22.26 -4.93
C ALA A 10 -59.77 -21.11 -5.13
N ALA A 11 -59.33 -20.53 -4.04
CA ALA A 11 -58.22 -19.56 -4.05
C ALA A 11 -56.92 -20.33 -4.16
N ALA A 12 -56.28 -20.30 -5.30
CA ALA A 12 -54.90 -20.77 -5.48
C ALA A 12 -53.94 -19.70 -4.91
N LEU A 13 -53.38 -20.01 -3.73
CA LEU A 13 -52.30 -19.22 -3.14
C LEU A 13 -50.99 -19.55 -3.89
N PHE A 14 -50.55 -18.64 -4.76
CA PHE A 14 -49.22 -18.69 -5.35
C PHE A 14 -48.23 -18.14 -4.34
N CYS A 15 -47.54 -19.02 -3.63
CA CYS A 15 -46.37 -18.66 -2.84
C CYS A 15 -45.20 -18.35 -3.81
N LEU A 16 -44.97 -17.08 -4.12
CA LEU A 16 -43.71 -16.63 -4.68
C LEU A 16 -42.67 -16.66 -3.57
N SER A 17 -41.91 -17.74 -3.49
CA SER A 17 -40.65 -17.78 -2.73
C SER A 17 -39.61 -16.98 -3.51
N ALA A 18 -39.45 -15.71 -3.13
CA ALA A 18 -38.29 -14.90 -3.54
C ALA A 18 -37.05 -15.52 -2.90
N PHE A 19 -36.27 -16.24 -3.67
CA PHE A 19 -34.90 -16.58 -3.34
C PHE A 19 -34.10 -15.29 -3.35
N ALA A 20 -33.98 -14.61 -2.21
CA ALA A 20 -32.94 -13.61 -2.01
C ALA A 20 -31.62 -14.37 -1.98
N ALA A 21 -30.88 -14.34 -3.07
CA ALA A 21 -29.49 -14.71 -3.07
C ALA A 21 -28.76 -13.67 -2.23
N VAL A 22 -28.54 -13.99 -0.97
CA VAL A 22 -27.57 -13.30 -0.11
C VAL A 22 -26.22 -13.65 -0.72
N THR A 23 -25.67 -12.77 -1.54
CA THR A 23 -24.25 -12.76 -1.83
C THR A 23 -23.57 -12.40 -0.53
N GLU A 24 -23.16 -13.39 0.25
CA GLU A 24 -22.17 -13.23 1.28
C GLU A 24 -20.92 -12.67 0.59
N ALA A 25 -20.74 -11.34 0.70
CA ALA A 25 -19.44 -10.76 0.49
C ALA A 25 -18.54 -11.44 1.53
N HIS A 26 -17.71 -12.40 1.10
CA HIS A 26 -16.64 -12.92 1.92
C HIS A 26 -15.83 -11.69 2.33
N ALA A 27 -15.97 -11.26 3.59
CA ALA A 27 -14.99 -10.37 4.20
C ALA A 27 -13.68 -11.13 4.06
N MET A 28 -12.79 -10.63 3.19
CA MET A 28 -11.47 -11.22 3.06
C MET A 28 -10.82 -11.09 4.43
N ASP A 29 -10.45 -12.23 5.00
CA ASP A 29 -9.69 -12.30 6.22
C ASP A 29 -8.33 -11.65 5.93
N THR A 30 -8.24 -10.34 6.21
CA THR A 30 -7.03 -9.56 5.93
C THR A 30 -6.19 -9.51 7.20
N THR A 31 -4.93 -9.90 7.10
CA THR A 31 -3.96 -9.77 8.19
C THR A 31 -3.52 -8.33 8.40
N LEU A 32 -3.58 -7.49 7.35
CA LEU A 32 -3.28 -6.07 7.45
C LEU A 32 -4.42 -5.32 8.16
N ASN A 33 -4.08 -4.56 9.21
CA ASN A 33 -5.02 -3.67 9.87
C ASN A 33 -5.41 -2.47 8.99
N ALA A 34 -6.42 -1.69 9.39
CA ALA A 34 -6.95 -0.56 8.61
C ALA A 34 -5.87 0.50 8.29
N LYS A 35 -4.94 0.74 9.21
CA LYS A 35 -3.81 1.66 9.02
C LYS A 35 -2.88 1.16 7.91
N GLN A 36 -2.47 -0.10 7.96
CA GLN A 36 -1.60 -0.72 6.96
C GLN A 36 -2.27 -0.78 5.57
N GLN A 37 -3.56 -1.13 5.51
CA GLN A 37 -4.33 -1.09 4.25
C GLN A 37 -4.36 0.31 3.64
N SER A 38 -4.51 1.34 4.46
CA SER A 38 -4.48 2.74 4.02
C SER A 38 -3.09 3.14 3.50
N MET A 39 -2.01 2.69 4.16
CA MET A 39 -0.64 2.91 3.67
C MET A 39 -0.43 2.29 2.29
N VAL A 40 -0.92 1.07 2.05
CA VAL A 40 -0.89 0.40 0.73
C VAL A 40 -1.62 1.24 -0.31
N ALA A 41 -2.86 1.67 -0.04
CA ALA A 41 -3.67 2.43 -0.97
C ALA A 41 -3.02 3.79 -1.31
N ILE A 42 -2.55 4.54 -0.30
CA ILE A 42 -1.88 5.83 -0.47
C ILE A 42 -0.62 5.66 -1.33
N SER A 43 0.21 4.67 -1.03
CA SER A 43 1.45 4.39 -1.75
C SER A 43 1.20 4.06 -3.23
N ALA A 44 0.25 3.18 -3.51
CA ALA A 44 -0.11 2.77 -4.85
C ALA A 44 -0.68 3.93 -5.68
N LEU A 45 -1.61 4.71 -5.11
CA LEU A 45 -2.22 5.86 -5.79
C LEU A 45 -1.21 6.97 -6.06
N SER A 46 -0.30 7.21 -5.13
CA SER A 46 0.78 8.18 -5.32
C SER A 46 1.73 7.75 -6.44
N ALA A 47 2.12 6.47 -6.47
CA ALA A 47 3.02 5.92 -7.49
C ALA A 47 2.34 5.81 -8.87
N SER A 48 1.04 5.53 -8.96
CA SER A 48 0.29 5.58 -10.22
C SER A 48 0.05 7.00 -10.72
N GLY A 49 0.02 7.98 -9.82
CA GLY A 49 -0.31 9.38 -10.13
C GLY A 49 -1.82 9.65 -10.22
N ASP A 50 -2.66 8.78 -9.69
CA ASP A 50 -4.13 8.95 -9.63
C ASP A 50 -4.50 9.89 -8.45
N LEU A 51 -4.36 11.18 -8.67
CA LEU A 51 -4.59 12.21 -7.65
C LEU A 51 -6.07 12.32 -7.25
N GLU A 52 -7.00 11.99 -8.13
CA GLU A 52 -8.44 12.02 -7.83
C GLU A 52 -8.79 10.99 -6.76
N LYS A 53 -8.27 9.77 -6.88
CA LYS A 53 -8.46 8.72 -5.86
C LYS A 53 -7.54 8.92 -4.65
N LEU A 54 -6.34 9.49 -4.84
CA LEU A 54 -5.40 9.74 -3.75
C LEU A 54 -5.98 10.69 -2.70
N LYS A 55 -6.66 11.76 -3.12
CA LYS A 55 -7.20 12.76 -2.20
C LYS A 55 -8.12 12.14 -1.12
N PRO A 56 -9.18 11.38 -1.45
CA PRO A 56 -10.00 10.72 -0.43
C PRO A 56 -9.23 9.63 0.34
N ALA A 57 -8.29 8.91 -0.29
CA ALA A 57 -7.48 7.88 0.38
C ALA A 57 -6.59 8.48 1.49
N LEU A 58 -6.03 9.67 1.27
CA LEU A 58 -5.26 10.39 2.29
C LEU A 58 -6.12 10.75 3.52
N ALA A 59 -7.34 11.26 3.31
CA ALA A 59 -8.27 11.55 4.38
C ALA A 59 -8.67 10.27 5.16
N GLN A 60 -8.98 9.19 4.44
CA GLN A 60 -9.29 7.88 5.04
C GLN A 60 -8.10 7.31 5.81
N GLY A 61 -6.87 7.51 5.32
CA GLY A 61 -5.66 7.09 6.02
C GLY A 61 -5.49 7.78 7.36
N LEU A 62 -5.71 9.10 7.42
CA LEU A 62 -5.71 9.85 8.67
C LEU A 62 -6.79 9.33 9.64
N ASP A 63 -8.00 9.08 9.14
CA ASP A 63 -9.11 8.51 9.93
C ASP A 63 -8.81 7.08 10.41
N ALA A 64 -8.02 6.31 9.66
CA ALA A 64 -7.55 4.97 10.03
C ALA A 64 -6.33 4.99 10.97
N GLY A 65 -5.85 6.17 11.36
CA GLY A 65 -4.74 6.34 12.31
C GLY A 65 -3.35 6.37 11.68
N VAL A 66 -3.23 6.54 10.35
CA VAL A 66 -1.93 6.92 9.76
C VAL A 66 -1.65 8.36 10.16
N THR A 67 -0.49 8.59 10.74
CA THR A 67 -0.14 9.93 11.21
C THR A 67 0.33 10.84 10.07
N VAL A 68 0.26 12.15 10.28
CA VAL A 68 0.70 13.15 9.30
C VAL A 68 2.15 12.91 8.86
N ASN A 69 3.04 12.61 9.81
CA ASN A 69 4.45 12.39 9.52
C ASN A 69 4.70 11.05 8.81
N GLU A 70 3.92 10.00 9.10
CA GLU A 70 3.99 8.74 8.34
C GLU A 70 3.55 8.93 6.88
N ILE A 71 2.45 9.67 6.64
CA ILE A 71 2.02 9.97 5.27
C ILE A 71 3.09 10.79 4.55
N LYS A 72 3.61 11.86 5.16
CA LYS A 72 4.71 12.65 4.57
C LYS A 72 5.90 11.75 4.20
N GLU A 73 6.26 10.83 5.07
CA GLU A 73 7.39 9.93 4.86
C GLU A 73 7.16 8.96 3.69
N ILE A 74 5.96 8.38 3.59
CA ILE A 74 5.55 7.55 2.44
C ILE A 74 5.63 8.37 1.15
N LEU A 75 5.05 9.57 1.13
CA LEU A 75 5.01 10.41 -0.07
C LEU A 75 6.39 10.92 -0.49
N VAL A 76 7.30 11.17 0.46
CA VAL A 76 8.71 11.44 0.18
C VAL A 76 9.36 10.21 -0.44
N GLN A 77 9.17 9.01 0.12
CA GLN A 77 9.76 7.77 -0.40
C GLN A 77 9.32 7.47 -1.84
N VAL A 78 8.11 7.90 -2.26
CA VAL A 78 7.60 7.72 -3.63
C VAL A 78 8.59 8.21 -4.70
N TYR A 79 9.35 9.29 -4.44
CA TYR A 79 10.23 9.81 -5.49
C TYR A 79 11.34 8.84 -5.88
N ALA A 80 11.80 7.99 -4.96
CA ALA A 80 12.84 7.02 -5.23
C ALA A 80 12.39 5.89 -6.16
N TYR A 81 11.09 5.63 -6.25
CA TYR A 81 10.51 4.56 -7.08
C TYR A 81 9.73 5.11 -8.30
N ALA A 82 9.02 6.21 -8.14
CA ALA A 82 8.12 6.77 -9.14
C ALA A 82 8.54 8.16 -9.65
N GLY A 83 9.65 8.71 -9.16
CA GLY A 83 10.21 9.99 -9.54
C GLY A 83 9.62 11.19 -8.79
N PHE A 84 10.40 12.29 -8.76
CA PHE A 84 10.01 13.54 -8.10
C PHE A 84 8.63 14.08 -8.50
N PRO A 85 8.22 14.06 -9.81
CA PRO A 85 6.94 14.65 -10.18
C PRO A 85 5.76 14.01 -9.45
N ARG A 86 5.72 12.68 -9.32
CA ARG A 86 4.63 11.98 -8.61
C ARG A 86 4.65 12.25 -7.10
N SER A 87 5.82 12.24 -6.49
CA SER A 87 6.00 12.58 -5.08
C SER A 87 5.53 14.02 -4.79
N LEU A 88 5.97 15.00 -5.57
CA LEU A 88 5.60 16.40 -5.38
C LEU A 88 4.09 16.62 -5.56
N ASN A 89 3.47 16.02 -6.58
CA ASN A 89 2.04 16.10 -6.79
C ASN A 89 1.26 15.47 -5.62
N ALA A 90 1.70 14.32 -5.13
CA ALA A 90 1.08 13.66 -3.99
C ALA A 90 1.22 14.50 -2.70
N LEU A 91 2.38 15.09 -2.44
CA LEU A 91 2.60 16.00 -1.30
C LEU A 91 1.72 17.26 -1.39
N THR A 92 1.58 17.85 -2.59
CA THR A 92 0.66 18.99 -2.81
C THR A 92 -0.79 18.59 -2.55
N THR A 93 -1.20 17.40 -3.01
CA THR A 93 -2.54 16.88 -2.72
C THR A 93 -2.75 16.67 -1.22
N PHE A 94 -1.74 16.15 -0.52
CA PHE A 94 -1.81 15.95 0.92
C PHE A 94 -1.89 17.27 1.68
N GLN A 95 -1.12 18.28 1.27
CA GLN A 95 -1.22 19.62 1.85
C GLN A 95 -2.64 20.17 1.76
N ALA A 96 -3.27 20.05 0.59
CA ALA A 96 -4.67 20.50 0.42
C ALA A 96 -5.64 19.71 1.32
N VAL A 97 -5.46 18.40 1.48
CA VAL A 97 -6.27 17.59 2.42
C VAL A 97 -6.12 18.11 3.85
N MET A 98 -4.90 18.40 4.30
CA MET A 98 -4.64 18.93 5.65
C MET A 98 -5.31 20.30 5.87
N GLU A 99 -5.25 21.19 4.87
CA GLU A 99 -5.90 22.50 4.93
C GLU A 99 -7.43 22.36 5.00
N GLU A 100 -8.04 21.48 4.20
CA GLU A 100 -9.48 21.19 4.22
C GLU A 100 -9.94 20.61 5.57
N ARG A 101 -9.16 19.68 6.14
CA ARG A 101 -9.47 19.06 7.44
C ARG A 101 -9.37 20.10 8.57
N LYS A 102 -8.31 20.91 8.55
CA LYS A 102 -8.15 22.01 9.51
C LYS A 102 -9.30 23.02 9.42
N ALA A 103 -9.75 23.39 8.23
CA ALA A 103 -10.89 24.30 8.02
C ALA A 103 -12.20 23.73 8.57
N LYS A 104 -12.34 22.40 8.66
CA LYS A 104 -13.45 21.68 9.29
C LYS A 104 -13.29 21.50 10.80
N GLY A 105 -12.23 22.04 11.40
CA GLY A 105 -11.94 21.90 12.83
C GLY A 105 -11.39 20.53 13.24
N ILE A 106 -10.94 19.71 12.27
CA ILE A 106 -10.34 18.40 12.53
C ILE A 106 -8.87 18.60 12.90
N THR A 107 -8.44 17.95 13.98
CA THR A 107 -7.04 17.91 14.41
C THR A 107 -6.50 16.50 14.19
N ASP A 108 -5.57 16.36 13.28
CA ASP A 108 -4.95 15.09 12.96
C ASP A 108 -3.72 14.83 13.84
N THR A 109 -3.42 13.55 14.11
CA THR A 109 -2.24 13.16 14.89
C THR A 109 -0.98 13.40 14.06
N GLU A 110 -0.10 14.29 14.55
CA GLU A 110 1.16 14.62 13.84
C GLU A 110 2.08 13.40 13.68
N GLY A 111 2.19 12.59 14.71
CA GLY A 111 3.08 11.43 14.74
C GLY A 111 4.53 11.79 15.04
N LYS A 112 5.41 10.77 15.07
CA LYS A 112 6.84 10.92 15.35
C LYS A 112 7.51 11.68 14.19
N ALA A 113 8.28 12.71 14.51
CA ALA A 113 9.22 13.31 13.57
C ALA A 113 10.46 12.42 13.42
N ALA A 114 11.07 12.41 12.24
CA ALA A 114 12.34 11.71 12.07
C ALA A 114 13.43 12.32 12.97
N SER A 115 14.23 11.47 13.58
CA SER A 115 15.42 11.91 14.35
C SER A 115 16.43 12.59 13.42
N ALA A 116 17.26 13.46 13.97
CA ALA A 116 18.36 14.05 13.23
C ALA A 116 19.31 12.94 12.73
N MET A 117 19.77 13.08 11.49
CA MET A 117 20.76 12.15 10.94
C MET A 117 22.05 12.18 11.76
N PRO A 118 22.63 11.02 12.11
CA PRO A 118 23.91 10.99 12.77
C PRO A 118 25.00 11.64 11.89
N THR A 119 25.91 12.39 12.51
CA THR A 119 26.95 13.15 11.79
C THR A 119 28.32 12.48 11.81
N ASN A 120 28.44 11.34 12.47
CA ASN A 120 29.71 10.61 12.66
C ASN A 120 30.05 9.64 11.50
N ARG A 121 29.16 9.48 10.53
CA ARG A 121 29.33 8.62 9.36
C ARG A 121 28.65 9.26 8.16
N THR A 122 29.05 8.85 6.96
CA THR A 122 28.43 9.29 5.70
C THR A 122 27.14 8.53 5.41
N SER A 123 26.25 9.11 4.59
CA SER A 123 25.05 8.41 4.10
C SER A 123 25.41 7.10 3.37
N LEU A 124 26.54 7.05 2.69
CA LEU A 124 27.02 5.83 2.00
C LEU A 124 27.36 4.71 2.99
N GLU A 125 28.00 5.02 4.10
CA GLU A 125 28.33 4.05 5.15
C GLU A 125 27.07 3.53 5.84
N PHE A 126 26.16 4.43 6.23
CA PHE A 126 24.86 4.04 6.78
C PHE A 126 24.06 3.20 5.80
N GLY A 127 23.98 3.65 4.55
CA GLY A 127 23.18 2.99 3.53
C GLY A 127 23.72 1.62 3.16
N THR A 128 25.03 1.43 3.13
CA THR A 128 25.65 0.11 2.91
C THR A 128 25.28 -0.87 4.03
N GLU A 129 25.33 -0.41 5.28
CA GLU A 129 24.93 -1.22 6.43
C GLU A 129 23.43 -1.50 6.44
N ASN A 130 22.60 -0.48 6.19
CA ASN A 130 21.15 -0.62 6.16
C ASN A 130 20.71 -1.57 5.05
N GLN A 131 21.25 -1.42 3.82
CA GLN A 131 20.97 -2.32 2.71
C GLN A 131 21.31 -3.78 3.08
N THR A 132 22.48 -4.00 3.67
CA THR A 132 22.90 -5.35 4.09
C THR A 132 21.97 -5.94 5.14
N LYS A 133 21.54 -5.16 6.13
CA LYS A 133 20.61 -5.63 7.17
C LYS A 133 19.22 -5.86 6.62
N LEU A 134 18.71 -4.94 5.81
CA LEU A 134 17.38 -5.00 5.23
C LEU A 134 17.21 -6.22 4.31
N ILE A 135 18.24 -6.53 3.52
CA ILE A 135 18.22 -7.64 2.55
C ILE A 135 18.70 -8.97 3.19
N GLY A 136 19.42 -8.89 4.32
CA GLY A 136 20.01 -10.04 5.01
C GLY A 136 21.38 -10.46 4.49
N GLN A 137 21.90 -9.79 3.44
CA GLN A 137 23.23 -10.05 2.87
C GLN A 137 23.76 -8.83 2.11
N PRO A 138 25.08 -8.69 1.95
CA PRO A 138 25.68 -7.67 1.10
C PRO A 138 25.25 -7.83 -0.37
N ILE A 139 25.00 -6.70 -1.03
CA ILE A 139 24.64 -6.66 -2.45
C ILE A 139 25.77 -5.99 -3.24
N GLY A 140 26.13 -6.59 -4.39
CA GLY A 140 27.12 -6.09 -5.35
C GLY A 140 27.19 -7.01 -6.56
N GLY A 141 28.12 -6.69 -7.47
CA GLY A 141 28.28 -7.43 -8.72
C GLY A 141 27.26 -7.09 -9.81
N GLY A 142 27.37 -7.68 -10.97
CA GLY A 142 26.42 -7.53 -12.07
C GLY A 142 26.21 -6.08 -12.50
N ILE A 143 24.96 -5.57 -12.41
CA ILE A 143 24.61 -4.21 -12.82
C ILE A 143 25.34 -3.14 -11.99
N TYR A 144 25.68 -3.43 -10.74
CA TYR A 144 26.37 -2.50 -9.86
C TYR A 144 27.85 -2.32 -10.26
N ASP A 145 28.49 -3.36 -10.77
CA ASP A 145 29.85 -3.27 -11.33
C ASP A 145 29.81 -2.58 -12.72
N PHE A 146 28.77 -2.86 -13.50
CA PHE A 146 28.58 -2.24 -14.81
C PHE A 146 28.31 -0.73 -14.73
N ALA A 147 27.52 -0.31 -13.74
CA ALA A 147 27.14 1.09 -13.52
C ALA A 147 27.33 1.49 -12.03
N PRO A 148 28.58 1.71 -11.58
CA PRO A 148 28.89 1.96 -10.16
C PRO A 148 28.14 3.15 -9.54
N ALA A 149 27.77 4.14 -10.35
CA ALA A 149 27.02 5.30 -9.87
C ALA A 149 25.65 4.90 -9.31
N ILE A 150 24.98 3.89 -9.90
CA ILE A 150 23.67 3.45 -9.40
C ILE A 150 23.80 2.75 -8.06
N ASP A 151 24.87 1.97 -7.85
CA ASP A 151 25.18 1.36 -6.56
C ASP A 151 25.39 2.42 -5.47
N GLN A 152 26.18 3.45 -5.78
CA GLN A 152 26.42 4.56 -4.88
C GLN A 152 25.14 5.30 -4.53
N PHE A 153 24.30 5.61 -5.50
CA PHE A 153 23.03 6.33 -5.25
C PHE A 153 22.04 5.48 -4.45
N LEU A 154 21.91 4.19 -4.77
CA LEU A 154 21.07 3.30 -3.98
C LEU A 154 21.54 3.22 -2.52
N LYS A 155 22.83 2.99 -2.29
CA LYS A 155 23.38 2.88 -0.95
C LYS A 155 23.30 4.21 -0.20
N ALA A 156 23.88 5.29 -0.75
CA ALA A 156 23.95 6.55 -0.05
C ALA A 156 22.58 7.19 0.12
N HIS A 157 21.76 7.22 -0.94
CA HIS A 157 20.55 8.02 -0.93
C HIS A 157 19.32 7.23 -0.51
N LEU A 158 19.02 6.09 -1.16
CA LEU A 158 17.85 5.31 -0.79
C LEU A 158 18.01 4.68 0.61
N PHE A 159 19.07 3.90 0.81
CA PHE A 159 19.26 3.18 2.08
C PHE A 159 19.90 4.04 3.16
N GLY A 160 20.69 5.06 2.78
CA GLY A 160 21.32 6.01 3.71
C GLY A 160 20.40 7.14 4.13
N ASP A 161 19.93 7.97 3.19
CA ASP A 161 19.16 9.16 3.55
C ASP A 161 17.69 8.86 3.85
N ILE A 162 17.05 7.90 3.15
CA ILE A 162 15.62 7.60 3.31
C ILE A 162 15.40 6.51 4.35
N PHE A 163 15.99 5.32 4.17
CA PHE A 163 15.74 4.18 5.07
C PHE A 163 16.39 4.33 6.45
N GLN A 164 17.31 5.28 6.63
CA GLN A 164 17.85 5.63 7.94
C GLN A 164 16.85 6.43 8.80
N ARG A 165 15.84 7.06 8.20
CA ARG A 165 14.85 7.87 8.93
C ARG A 165 13.93 6.96 9.74
N ASP A 166 13.83 7.21 11.04
CA ASP A 166 13.23 6.33 12.06
C ASP A 166 11.76 6.65 12.40
N ASN A 167 11.12 7.51 11.62
CA ASN A 167 9.69 7.84 11.75
C ASN A 167 8.75 6.90 11.00
N LEU A 168 9.29 5.97 10.23
CA LEU A 168 8.60 4.85 9.64
C LEU A 168 9.55 3.64 9.70
N ASP A 169 9.13 2.53 10.29
CA ASP A 169 9.95 1.32 10.38
C ASP A 169 10.11 0.61 9.03
N TRP A 170 11.03 -0.33 8.95
CA TRP A 170 11.38 -0.99 7.70
C TRP A 170 10.27 -1.90 7.17
N GLU A 171 9.48 -2.52 8.04
CA GLU A 171 8.32 -3.33 7.63
C GLU A 171 7.30 -2.47 6.86
N HIS A 172 6.91 -1.33 7.44
CA HIS A 172 5.97 -0.40 6.78
C HIS A 172 6.58 0.29 5.56
N ARG A 173 7.89 0.57 5.55
CA ARG A 173 8.58 1.08 4.35
C ARG A 173 8.55 0.07 3.21
N GLU A 174 8.79 -1.21 3.49
CA GLU A 174 8.70 -2.27 2.48
C GLU A 174 7.25 -2.48 2.01
N LEU A 175 6.27 -2.45 2.92
CA LEU A 175 4.86 -2.51 2.54
C LEU A 175 4.48 -1.37 1.59
N ALA A 176 4.94 -0.14 1.87
CA ALA A 176 4.73 1.01 0.99
C ALA A 176 5.46 0.84 -0.35
N THR A 177 6.71 0.36 -0.35
CA THR A 177 7.51 0.10 -1.56
C THR A 177 6.85 -0.95 -2.45
N ILE A 178 6.39 -2.07 -1.88
CA ILE A 178 5.66 -3.12 -2.60
C ILE A 178 4.43 -2.54 -3.28
N ALA A 179 3.67 -1.71 -2.57
CA ALA A 179 2.48 -1.06 -3.12
C ALA A 179 2.81 -0.07 -4.26
N MET A 180 3.90 0.71 -4.12
CA MET A 180 4.38 1.60 -5.18
C MET A 180 4.77 0.82 -6.43
N LEU A 181 5.56 -0.25 -6.27
CA LEU A 181 6.03 -1.08 -7.38
C LEU A 181 4.88 -1.84 -8.07
N ALA A 182 3.88 -2.28 -7.32
CA ALA A 182 2.68 -2.91 -7.89
C ALA A 182 1.88 -1.95 -8.80
N ALA A 183 2.03 -0.64 -8.61
CA ALA A 183 1.38 0.40 -9.42
C ALA A 183 2.18 0.79 -10.67
N ILE A 184 3.43 0.35 -10.80
CA ILE A 184 4.34 0.75 -11.88
C ILE A 184 4.54 -0.44 -12.83
N PRO A 185 4.23 -0.32 -14.14
CA PRO A 185 4.45 -1.40 -15.09
C PRO A 185 5.94 -1.61 -15.37
N GLY A 186 6.34 -2.87 -15.64
CA GLY A 186 7.69 -3.21 -16.09
C GLY A 186 8.74 -3.30 -14.99
N VAL A 187 8.34 -3.36 -13.71
CA VAL A 187 9.23 -3.46 -12.54
C VAL A 187 8.97 -4.73 -11.71
N GLU A 188 8.44 -5.78 -12.33
CA GLU A 188 8.10 -7.03 -11.66
C GLU A 188 9.29 -7.67 -10.93
N PRO A 189 10.55 -7.64 -11.47
CA PRO A 189 11.71 -8.16 -10.74
C PRO A 189 11.95 -7.40 -9.43
N GLN A 190 11.79 -6.07 -9.43
CA GLN A 190 11.94 -5.25 -8.23
C GLN A 190 10.80 -5.51 -7.23
N LEU A 191 9.57 -5.61 -7.72
CA LEU A 191 8.41 -5.96 -6.90
C LEU A 191 8.63 -7.31 -6.18
N LYS A 192 9.04 -8.35 -6.89
CA LYS A 192 9.36 -9.66 -6.30
C LYS A 192 10.51 -9.55 -5.28
N GLY A 193 11.55 -8.79 -5.61
CA GLY A 193 12.67 -8.55 -4.70
C GLY A 193 12.23 -7.91 -3.39
N HIS A 194 11.43 -6.82 -3.47
CA HIS A 194 10.91 -6.14 -2.29
C HIS A 194 9.88 -6.95 -1.49
N MET A 195 9.11 -7.83 -2.12
CA MET A 195 8.30 -8.81 -1.38
C MET A 195 9.20 -9.72 -0.51
N GLY A 196 10.31 -10.22 -1.05
CA GLY A 196 11.28 -11.01 -0.28
C GLY A 196 11.95 -10.22 0.84
N ILE A 197 12.33 -8.97 0.58
CA ILE A 197 12.89 -8.05 1.59
C ILE A 197 11.85 -7.77 2.69
N GLY A 198 10.61 -7.49 2.31
CA GLY A 198 9.51 -7.26 3.26
C GLY A 198 9.30 -8.46 4.18
N MET A 199 9.34 -9.68 3.63
CA MET A 199 9.25 -10.90 4.44
C MET A 199 10.45 -11.07 5.39
N HIS A 200 11.66 -10.71 4.96
CA HIS A 200 12.83 -10.70 5.84
C HIS A 200 12.68 -9.71 7.00
N ASN A 201 11.89 -8.66 6.83
CA ASN A 201 11.66 -7.59 7.80
C ASN A 201 10.31 -7.68 8.55
N GLY A 202 9.60 -8.80 8.47
CA GLY A 202 8.43 -9.06 9.32
C GLY A 202 7.12 -9.34 8.58
N LEU A 203 7.00 -8.98 7.29
CA LEU A 203 5.80 -9.30 6.52
C LEU A 203 5.66 -10.81 6.31
N THR A 204 4.45 -11.29 6.32
CA THR A 204 4.09 -12.68 6.01
C THR A 204 3.55 -12.80 4.57
N ILE A 205 3.45 -14.03 4.07
CA ILE A 205 2.76 -14.31 2.80
C ILE A 205 1.30 -13.83 2.85
N ASP A 206 0.63 -13.96 3.99
CA ASP A 206 -0.76 -13.52 4.15
C ASP A 206 -0.87 -11.99 4.15
N ASP A 207 0.14 -11.27 4.67
CA ASP A 207 0.21 -9.80 4.54
C ASP A 207 0.39 -9.37 3.09
N LEU A 208 1.24 -10.07 2.33
CA LEU A 208 1.41 -9.82 0.89
C LEU A 208 0.12 -10.07 0.11
N ARG A 209 -0.63 -11.14 0.42
CA ARG A 209 -1.95 -11.42 -0.18
C ARG A 209 -2.97 -10.36 0.22
N SER A 210 -2.97 -9.93 1.47
CA SER A 210 -3.80 -8.84 1.95
C SER A 210 -3.48 -7.53 1.22
N ALA A 211 -2.20 -7.22 1.01
CA ALA A 211 -1.77 -6.07 0.22
C ALA A 211 -2.23 -6.21 -1.25
N ALA A 212 -2.10 -7.39 -1.87
CA ALA A 212 -2.58 -7.63 -3.23
C ALA A 212 -4.09 -7.37 -3.36
N ALA A 213 -4.87 -7.77 -2.36
CA ALA A 213 -6.31 -7.52 -2.33
C ALA A 213 -6.64 -6.01 -2.19
N VAL A 214 -5.87 -5.25 -1.39
CA VAL A 214 -6.00 -3.79 -1.34
C VAL A 214 -5.65 -3.16 -2.69
N ILE A 215 -4.58 -3.62 -3.33
CA ILE A 215 -4.17 -3.18 -4.68
C ILE A 215 -5.28 -3.46 -5.70
N GLY A 216 -5.93 -4.62 -5.63
CA GLY A 216 -7.08 -4.96 -6.49
C GLY A 216 -8.23 -3.97 -6.36
N LYS A 217 -8.58 -3.59 -5.14
CA LYS A 217 -9.62 -2.58 -4.86
C LYS A 217 -9.21 -1.18 -5.31
N THR A 218 -7.94 -0.86 -5.24
CA THR A 218 -7.39 0.49 -5.46
C THR A 218 -7.10 0.76 -6.93
N LEU A 219 -6.39 -0.15 -7.60
CA LEU A 219 -5.90 -0.01 -8.97
C LEU A 219 -6.63 -0.90 -9.98
N GLY A 220 -7.17 -2.04 -9.53
CA GLY A 220 -7.91 -2.98 -10.36
C GLY A 220 -7.37 -4.41 -10.28
N LYS A 221 -8.20 -5.33 -10.80
CA LYS A 221 -7.99 -6.77 -10.70
C LYS A 221 -6.71 -7.26 -11.38
N GLN A 222 -6.30 -6.60 -12.46
CA GLN A 222 -5.08 -6.97 -13.19
C GLN A 222 -3.82 -6.88 -12.31
N GLN A 223 -3.70 -5.82 -11.50
CA GLN A 223 -2.59 -5.60 -10.58
C GLN A 223 -2.61 -6.60 -9.43
N GLU A 224 -3.79 -6.89 -8.87
CA GLU A 224 -3.98 -7.94 -7.87
C GLU A 224 -3.51 -9.31 -8.37
N GLU A 225 -3.96 -9.71 -9.56
CA GLU A 225 -3.57 -10.98 -10.17
C GLU A 225 -2.07 -11.03 -10.48
N ALA A 226 -1.47 -9.91 -10.90
CA ALA A 226 -0.03 -9.82 -11.11
C ALA A 226 0.76 -10.04 -9.81
N MET A 227 0.34 -9.40 -8.72
CA MET A 227 0.95 -9.62 -7.40
C MET A 227 0.78 -11.06 -6.94
N ASN A 228 -0.42 -11.62 -7.03
CA ASN A 228 -0.67 -13.00 -6.60
C ASN A 228 0.17 -14.02 -7.37
N ARG A 229 0.38 -13.85 -8.68
CA ARG A 229 1.30 -14.70 -9.45
C ARG A 229 2.74 -14.65 -8.93
N LEU A 230 3.22 -13.48 -8.52
CA LEU A 230 4.56 -13.36 -7.92
C LEU A 230 4.63 -14.05 -6.55
N ILE A 231 3.62 -13.85 -5.71
CA ILE A 231 3.51 -14.47 -4.38
C ILE A 231 3.49 -16.00 -4.50
N ASP A 232 2.70 -16.56 -5.44
CA ASP A 232 2.63 -18.01 -5.68
C ASP A 232 3.98 -18.60 -6.13
N GLY A 233 4.83 -17.78 -6.74
CA GLY A 233 6.20 -18.15 -7.13
C GLY A 233 7.25 -18.03 -6.04
N MET A 234 6.91 -17.51 -4.85
CA MET A 234 7.85 -17.34 -3.72
C MET A 234 7.90 -18.56 -2.79
N GLY A 235 6.84 -19.37 -2.76
CA GLY A 235 6.72 -20.55 -1.90
C GLY A 235 7.31 -21.85 -2.48
N LYS A 236 8.05 -21.75 -3.59
CA LYS A 236 8.71 -22.87 -4.26
C LYS A 236 10.22 -22.72 -4.14
#